data_a41f647db632eba4bf4876e9d133b254
#
_entry.id   a41f647db632eba4bf4876e9d133b254
#
_cell.length_a   1.000
_cell.length_b   1.000
_cell.length_c   1.000
_cell.angle_alpha   90.00
_cell.angle_beta   90.00
_cell.angle_gamma   90.00
#
_symmetry.space_group_name_H-M   'P 1'
#
loop_
_entity.id
_entity.type
_entity.pdbx_description
1 polymer ?
#
loop_
_entity_poly.entity_id
_entity_poly.type
_entity_poly.pdbx_seq_one_letter_code
_entity_poly.pdbx_strand_id
1 'polypeptide(L)'
;MGKNGIKYYAVRKGRIPGIYTSWNECQQQIKKFSCAEFKSFNTLSEAEEYMKKIIKINENEKFDSNTYISGSFNASISVFGYGGLIFHNGQKYKIIGNVNNTQLFKLGAVSSQILACQEVIKKSIELNIKNINIYYDYDGIEKWANGDWKSNKEETINYHNFIQNVKSKINIKFIKNNKDSSKEQIEVKNLAREADGYENLKEEEEIIKNNYNLCEKSIMNEKHII
;
A
#
# COMPACT_ATOMS: atom_id res chain seq x y z
N MET A 1 31.47 42.39 15.36
CA MET A 1 30.79 41.46 16.29
C MET A 1 29.61 40.85 15.59
N GLY A 2 29.75 39.61 15.13
CA GLY A 2 28.70 38.90 14.41
C GLY A 2 27.55 38.54 15.34
N LYS A 3 26.32 38.95 14.99
CA LYS A 3 25.10 38.49 15.66
C LYS A 3 24.93 36.99 15.38
N ASN A 4 25.34 36.16 16.33
CA ASN A 4 24.97 34.75 16.32
C ASN A 4 23.45 34.64 16.57
N GLY A 5 22.67 34.69 15.50
CA GLY A 5 21.23 34.41 15.57
C GLY A 5 21.02 32.93 15.90
N ILE A 6 19.98 32.62 16.68
CA ILE A 6 19.56 31.26 16.96
C ILE A 6 19.16 30.61 15.62
N LYS A 7 19.71 29.42 15.32
CA LYS A 7 19.30 28.60 14.17
C LYS A 7 18.25 27.59 14.60
N TYR A 8 17.26 27.39 13.74
CA TYR A 8 16.18 26.40 13.92
C TYR A 8 16.38 25.27 12.94
N TYR A 9 16.40 24.03 13.42
CA TYR A 9 16.57 22.83 12.63
C TYR A 9 15.24 22.06 12.60
N ALA A 10 14.55 22.11 11.49
CA ALA A 10 13.29 21.42 11.31
C ALA A 10 13.55 20.02 10.73
N VAL A 11 13.15 18.99 11.46
CA VAL A 11 13.22 17.58 11.07
C VAL A 11 11.83 17.12 10.69
N ARG A 12 11.59 16.92 9.40
CA ARG A 12 10.33 16.35 8.87
C ARG A 12 10.29 14.85 9.04
N LYS A 13 11.42 14.20 8.74
CA LYS A 13 11.55 12.76 8.76
C LYS A 13 12.81 12.39 9.53
N GLY A 14 12.61 11.76 10.66
CA GLY A 14 13.64 11.37 11.62
C GLY A 14 13.00 10.52 12.72
N ARG A 15 13.76 10.19 13.77
CA ARG A 15 13.22 9.44 14.91
C ARG A 15 12.06 10.16 15.58
N ILE A 16 12.26 11.46 15.86
CA ILE A 16 11.19 12.32 16.38
C ILE A 16 11.15 13.55 15.46
N PRO A 17 10.11 13.71 14.62
CA PRO A 17 9.90 14.93 13.85
C PRO A 17 9.65 16.14 14.77
N GLY A 18 10.23 17.28 14.44
CA GLY A 18 10.12 18.48 15.28
C GLY A 18 11.06 19.61 14.85
N ILE A 19 10.97 20.74 15.55
CA ILE A 19 11.88 21.88 15.38
C ILE A 19 12.82 21.92 16.59
N TYR A 20 14.12 21.93 16.31
CA TYR A 20 15.19 21.91 17.28
C TYR A 20 16.01 23.21 17.19
N THR A 21 16.45 23.73 18.32
CA THR A 21 17.32 24.91 18.38
C THR A 21 18.80 24.53 18.50
N SER A 22 19.09 23.27 18.73
CA SER A 22 20.43 22.70 18.80
C SER A 22 20.70 21.73 17.64
N TRP A 23 21.87 21.90 16.99
CA TRP A 23 22.30 20.92 15.98
C TRP A 23 22.50 19.51 16.55
N ASN A 24 23.00 19.42 17.78
CA ASN A 24 23.19 18.13 18.43
C ASN A 24 21.86 17.36 18.61
N GLU A 25 20.82 18.04 19.02
CA GLU A 25 19.47 17.43 19.15
C GLU A 25 18.93 17.01 17.79
N CYS A 26 19.01 17.89 16.79
CA CYS A 26 18.63 17.57 15.42
C CYS A 26 19.40 16.35 14.89
N GLN A 27 20.71 16.31 15.10
CA GLN A 27 21.57 15.22 14.64
C GLN A 27 21.19 13.87 15.28
N GLN A 28 20.75 13.84 16.52
CA GLN A 28 20.26 12.62 17.18
C GLN A 28 19.04 12.04 16.46
N GLN A 29 18.20 12.90 15.88
CA GLN A 29 16.98 12.47 15.18
C GLN A 29 17.26 11.92 13.78
N ILE A 30 18.31 12.39 13.12
CA ILE A 30 18.59 12.07 11.72
C ILE A 30 19.74 11.07 11.52
N LYS A 31 20.67 10.95 12.50
CA LYS A 31 21.86 10.09 12.40
C LYS A 31 21.44 8.62 12.26
N LYS A 32 21.89 7.97 11.16
CA LYS A 32 21.54 6.59 10.82
C LYS A 32 20.02 6.34 10.63
N PHE A 33 19.25 7.39 10.33
CA PHE A 33 17.84 7.25 9.97
C PHE A 33 17.73 7.27 8.44
N SER A 34 17.19 6.23 7.85
CA SER A 34 17.04 6.11 6.40
C SER A 34 16.08 7.17 5.85
N CYS A 35 16.50 7.87 4.79
CA CYS A 35 15.71 8.92 4.15
C CYS A 35 15.31 10.06 5.11
N ALA A 36 16.20 10.48 6.01
CA ALA A 36 15.95 11.63 6.88
C ALA A 36 15.73 12.90 6.06
N GLU A 37 14.72 13.70 6.43
CA GLU A 37 14.42 15.00 5.83
C GLU A 37 14.51 16.09 6.89
N PHE A 38 15.44 17.00 6.71
CA PHE A 38 15.63 18.12 7.62
C PHE A 38 16.20 19.33 6.90
N LYS A 39 15.98 20.52 7.47
CA LYS A 39 16.53 21.79 6.96
C LYS A 39 16.74 22.78 8.11
N SER A 40 17.76 23.65 7.98
CA SER A 40 18.03 24.73 8.94
C SER A 40 17.46 26.05 8.45
N PHE A 41 16.98 26.87 9.40
CA PHE A 41 16.37 28.19 9.18
C PHE A 41 16.92 29.22 10.15
N ASN A 42 16.81 30.50 9.80
CA ASN A 42 17.22 31.60 10.65
C ASN A 42 16.08 32.11 11.54
N THR A 43 14.83 31.76 11.22
CA THR A 43 13.64 32.13 11.99
C THR A 43 12.78 30.91 12.32
N LEU A 44 12.09 30.96 13.46
CA LEU A 44 11.12 29.93 13.85
C LEU A 44 9.97 29.81 12.84
N SER A 45 9.48 30.95 12.35
CA SER A 45 8.38 31.02 11.37
C SER A 45 8.70 30.26 10.09
N GLU A 46 9.93 30.40 9.55
CA GLU A 46 10.37 29.64 8.37
C GLU A 46 10.47 28.14 8.66
N ALA A 47 10.95 27.78 9.86
CA ALA A 47 11.02 26.38 10.29
C ALA A 47 9.62 25.78 10.45
N GLU A 48 8.67 26.50 11.04
CA GLU A 48 7.27 26.10 11.15
C GLU A 48 6.60 25.99 9.77
N GLU A 49 6.85 26.95 8.89
CA GLU A 49 6.35 26.89 7.52
C GLU A 49 6.91 25.67 6.77
N TYR A 50 8.20 25.38 6.94
CA TYR A 50 8.80 24.17 6.41
C TYR A 50 8.13 22.92 6.98
N MET A 51 7.84 22.86 8.27
CA MET A 51 7.11 21.74 8.89
C MET A 51 5.65 21.67 8.42
N LYS A 52 4.98 22.81 8.26
CA LYS A 52 3.59 22.91 7.76
C LYS A 52 3.48 22.60 6.26
N LYS A 53 4.55 22.72 5.49
CA LYS A 53 4.54 22.46 4.04
C LYS A 53 4.32 21.00 3.66
N ILE A 54 4.29 20.07 4.64
CA ILE A 54 3.69 18.74 4.47
C ILE A 54 2.14 18.83 4.35
N ILE A 55 1.54 19.88 4.89
CA ILE A 55 0.07 20.08 4.91
C ILE A 55 -0.42 20.95 3.75
N LYS A 56 0.48 21.70 3.08
CA LYS A 56 0.19 22.31 1.78
C LYS A 56 0.45 21.36 0.60
N ILE A 57 -0.03 20.14 0.68
CA ILE A 57 -0.64 19.47 -0.48
C ILE A 57 -1.81 20.36 -0.79
N ASN A 58 -1.75 21.09 -1.91
CA ASN A 58 -2.77 21.99 -2.43
C ASN A 58 -4.12 21.85 -1.74
N GLU A 59 -4.46 22.78 -0.84
CA GLU A 59 -5.82 22.88 -0.27
C GLU A 59 -6.88 23.06 -1.35
N ASN A 60 -6.45 23.29 -2.61
CA ASN A 60 -7.29 23.36 -3.80
C ASN A 60 -7.50 22.04 -4.54
N GLU A 61 -6.74 20.97 -4.23
CA GLU A 61 -7.02 19.61 -4.72
C GLU A 61 -7.33 18.72 -3.52
N LYS A 62 -8.53 18.89 -2.98
CA LYS A 62 -9.08 17.98 -1.98
C LYS A 62 -9.30 16.63 -2.66
N PHE A 63 -8.38 15.69 -2.44
CA PHE A 63 -8.60 14.32 -2.89
C PHE A 63 -9.77 13.73 -2.09
N ASP A 64 -10.84 13.44 -2.79
CA ASP A 64 -12.14 13.09 -2.21
C ASP A 64 -12.14 11.71 -1.57
N SER A 65 -11.14 10.87 -1.89
CA SER A 65 -11.16 9.46 -1.53
C SER A 65 -9.77 8.88 -1.31
N ASN A 66 -9.64 8.05 -0.28
CA ASN A 66 -8.48 7.21 -0.05
C ASN A 66 -8.79 5.78 -0.49
N THR A 67 -7.90 5.21 -1.29
CA THR A 67 -8.08 3.90 -1.91
C THR A 67 -6.85 3.03 -1.63
N TYR A 68 -7.06 1.82 -1.18
CA TYR A 68 -6.00 0.85 -0.88
C TYR A 68 -6.12 -0.34 -1.81
N ILE A 69 -5.00 -0.86 -2.29
CA ILE A 69 -4.97 -1.99 -3.20
C ILE A 69 -4.00 -3.07 -2.74
N SER A 70 -4.33 -4.32 -3.01
CA SER A 70 -3.43 -5.45 -2.84
C SER A 70 -3.72 -6.54 -3.86
N GLY A 71 -2.71 -7.36 -4.11
CA GLY A 71 -2.81 -8.55 -4.95
C GLY A 71 -2.19 -9.75 -4.27
N SER A 72 -2.73 -10.91 -4.54
CA SER A 72 -2.23 -12.20 -4.10
C SER A 72 -2.20 -13.19 -5.27
N PHE A 73 -1.37 -14.21 -5.18
CA PHE A 73 -1.31 -15.30 -6.14
C PHE A 73 -1.16 -16.62 -5.41
N ASN A 74 -2.16 -17.45 -5.51
CA ASN A 74 -2.13 -18.81 -5.01
C ASN A 74 -1.59 -19.75 -6.10
N ALA A 75 -0.32 -20.11 -5.98
CA ALA A 75 0.35 -20.94 -6.96
C ALA A 75 -0.18 -22.39 -6.98
N SER A 76 -0.74 -22.88 -5.87
CA SER A 76 -1.27 -24.26 -5.75
C SER A 76 -2.47 -24.50 -6.65
N ILE A 77 -3.31 -23.49 -6.83
CA ILE A 77 -4.52 -23.55 -7.65
C ILE A 77 -4.49 -22.59 -8.84
N SER A 78 -3.36 -21.91 -9.04
CA SER A 78 -3.13 -20.95 -10.13
C SER A 78 -4.18 -19.83 -10.20
N VAL A 79 -4.61 -19.31 -9.05
CA VAL A 79 -5.59 -18.23 -8.95
C VAL A 79 -4.92 -16.94 -8.49
N PHE A 80 -5.26 -15.85 -9.17
CA PHE A 80 -4.84 -14.48 -8.85
C PHE A 80 -5.97 -13.78 -8.11
N GLY A 81 -5.78 -13.49 -6.82
CA GLY A 81 -6.72 -12.74 -6.01
C GLY A 81 -6.38 -11.26 -5.98
N TYR A 82 -7.37 -10.39 -6.02
CA TYR A 82 -7.19 -8.97 -5.84
C TYR A 82 -8.18 -8.39 -4.83
N GLY A 83 -7.70 -7.39 -4.09
CA GLY A 83 -8.47 -6.66 -3.10
C GLY A 83 -8.31 -5.15 -3.25
N GLY A 84 -9.39 -4.43 -3.01
CA GLY A 84 -9.42 -2.97 -3.00
C GLY A 84 -10.36 -2.44 -1.93
N LEU A 85 -10.00 -1.29 -1.34
CA LEU A 85 -10.83 -0.53 -0.42
C LEU A 85 -10.93 0.90 -0.90
N ILE A 86 -12.13 1.46 -0.95
CA ILE A 86 -12.37 2.86 -1.27
C ILE A 86 -13.06 3.50 -0.07
N PHE A 87 -12.47 4.55 0.49
CA PHE A 87 -13.08 5.38 1.53
C PHE A 87 -13.49 6.70 0.91
N HIS A 88 -14.79 6.94 0.84
CA HIS A 88 -15.37 8.14 0.23
C HIS A 88 -16.60 8.59 1.01
N ASN A 89 -16.66 9.87 1.39
CA ASN A 89 -17.79 10.49 2.11
C ASN A 89 -18.25 9.70 3.34
N GLY A 90 -17.31 9.18 4.14
CA GLY A 90 -17.59 8.37 5.32
C GLY A 90 -18.06 6.94 5.04
N GLN A 91 -18.18 6.55 3.78
CA GLN A 91 -18.51 5.19 3.37
C GLN A 91 -17.26 4.41 2.97
N LYS A 92 -17.32 3.08 3.14
CA LYS A 92 -16.28 2.15 2.78
C LYS A 92 -16.83 1.15 1.77
N TYR A 93 -16.18 1.10 0.61
CA TYR A 93 -16.50 0.14 -0.46
C TYR A 93 -15.40 -0.89 -0.54
N LYS A 94 -15.78 -2.17 -0.53
CA LYS A 94 -14.88 -3.31 -0.73
C LYS A 94 -14.95 -3.77 -2.16
N ILE A 95 -13.79 -4.06 -2.73
CA ILE A 95 -13.62 -4.65 -4.05
C ILE A 95 -12.82 -5.91 -3.82
N ILE A 96 -13.38 -7.04 -4.25
CA ILE A 96 -12.76 -8.35 -4.12
C ILE A 96 -13.06 -9.13 -5.39
N GLY A 97 -12.08 -9.86 -5.88
CA GLY A 97 -12.26 -10.72 -7.03
C GLY A 97 -11.03 -11.53 -7.36
N ASN A 98 -11.20 -12.49 -8.23
CA ASN A 98 -10.12 -13.35 -8.68
C ASN A 98 -10.17 -13.60 -10.19
N VAL A 99 -9.05 -14.09 -10.70
CA VAL A 99 -8.89 -14.54 -12.08
C VAL A 99 -8.01 -15.79 -12.09
N ASN A 100 -8.41 -16.80 -12.85
CA ASN A 100 -7.71 -18.08 -13.01
C ASN A 100 -7.02 -18.23 -14.38
N ASN A 101 -6.81 -17.13 -15.11
CA ASN A 101 -6.18 -17.16 -16.42
C ASN A 101 -4.66 -16.92 -16.33
N THR A 102 -3.90 -18.02 -16.19
CA THR A 102 -2.42 -17.98 -16.07
C THR A 102 -1.70 -17.55 -17.34
N GLN A 103 -2.33 -17.61 -18.51
CA GLN A 103 -1.70 -17.21 -19.77
C GLN A 103 -1.55 -15.69 -19.89
N LEU A 104 -2.47 -14.93 -19.29
CA LEU A 104 -2.47 -13.47 -19.33
C LEU A 104 -1.65 -12.85 -18.19
N PHE A 105 -1.44 -13.57 -17.08
CA PHE A 105 -0.84 -13.02 -15.87
C PHE A 105 0.55 -13.61 -15.61
N LYS A 106 1.57 -12.99 -16.23
CA LYS A 106 2.97 -13.45 -16.16
C LYS A 106 3.81 -12.77 -15.07
N LEU A 107 3.21 -11.86 -14.29
CA LEU A 107 3.90 -11.09 -13.26
C LEU A 107 3.60 -11.58 -11.83
N GLY A 108 2.91 -12.72 -11.68
CA GLY A 108 2.52 -13.26 -10.38
C GLY A 108 1.61 -12.28 -9.62
N ALA A 109 1.82 -12.11 -8.31
CA ALA A 109 1.01 -11.22 -7.46
C ALA A 109 0.98 -9.75 -7.94
N VAL A 110 1.95 -9.32 -8.77
CA VAL A 110 1.96 -7.98 -9.37
C VAL A 110 0.81 -7.82 -10.37
N SER A 111 0.48 -8.86 -11.14
CA SER A 111 -0.69 -8.86 -12.03
C SER A 111 -1.98 -8.60 -11.26
N SER A 112 -2.12 -9.22 -10.09
CA SER A 112 -3.26 -9.01 -9.20
C SER A 112 -3.34 -7.57 -8.66
N GLN A 113 -2.20 -6.94 -8.35
CA GLN A 113 -2.21 -5.53 -7.93
C GLN A 113 -2.59 -4.59 -9.08
N ILE A 114 -2.17 -4.89 -10.31
CA ILE A 114 -2.60 -4.15 -11.51
C ILE A 114 -4.13 -4.24 -11.64
N LEU A 115 -4.70 -5.43 -11.51
CA LEU A 115 -6.15 -5.62 -11.53
C LEU A 115 -6.85 -4.85 -10.41
N ALA A 116 -6.35 -4.97 -9.16
CA ALA A 116 -6.89 -4.21 -8.04
C ALA A 116 -6.92 -2.70 -8.33
N CYS A 117 -5.83 -2.17 -8.88
CA CYS A 117 -5.73 -0.76 -9.25
C CYS A 117 -6.77 -0.38 -10.31
N GLN A 118 -6.93 -1.19 -11.35
CA GLN A 118 -7.92 -0.93 -12.39
C GLN A 118 -9.35 -0.98 -11.85
N GLU A 119 -9.69 -1.96 -11.01
CA GLU A 119 -11.04 -2.14 -10.47
C GLU A 119 -11.41 -1.03 -9.48
N VAL A 120 -10.49 -0.57 -8.60
CA VAL A 120 -10.76 0.57 -7.72
C VAL A 120 -10.96 1.86 -8.51
N ILE A 121 -10.21 2.08 -9.60
CA ILE A 121 -10.38 3.24 -10.47
C ILE A 121 -11.73 3.18 -11.19
N LYS A 122 -12.12 2.05 -11.79
CA LYS A 122 -13.42 1.86 -12.44
C LYS A 122 -14.55 2.16 -11.45
N LYS A 123 -14.48 1.58 -10.26
CA LYS A 123 -15.49 1.79 -9.21
C LYS A 123 -15.53 3.24 -8.74
N SER A 124 -14.40 3.90 -8.61
CA SER A 124 -14.36 5.32 -8.26
C SER A 124 -15.02 6.20 -9.33
N ILE A 125 -14.82 5.88 -10.61
CA ILE A 125 -15.50 6.59 -11.73
C ILE A 125 -17.02 6.35 -11.68
N GLU A 126 -17.47 5.11 -11.43
CA GLU A 126 -18.90 4.80 -11.26
C GLU A 126 -19.54 5.57 -10.10
N LEU A 127 -18.78 5.77 -9.01
CA LEU A 127 -19.21 6.57 -7.85
C LEU A 127 -19.08 8.08 -8.08
N ASN A 128 -18.72 8.54 -9.30
CA ASN A 128 -18.47 9.94 -9.66
C ASN A 128 -17.38 10.62 -8.82
N ILE A 129 -16.46 9.88 -8.27
CA ILE A 129 -15.29 10.39 -7.53
C ILE A 129 -14.32 10.99 -8.55
N LYS A 130 -13.86 12.23 -8.31
CA LYS A 130 -12.99 12.96 -9.24
C LYS A 130 -11.53 12.90 -8.88
N ASN A 131 -11.21 12.74 -7.59
CA ASN A 131 -9.85 12.76 -7.10
C ASN A 131 -9.64 11.61 -6.11
N ILE A 132 -8.70 10.71 -6.39
CA ILE A 132 -8.38 9.56 -5.54
C ILE A 132 -6.90 9.50 -5.17
N ASN A 133 -6.61 9.14 -3.93
CA ASN A 133 -5.31 8.66 -3.50
C ASN A 133 -5.29 7.13 -3.60
N ILE A 134 -4.34 6.55 -4.33
CA ILE A 134 -4.15 5.09 -4.38
C ILE A 134 -2.91 4.73 -3.57
N TYR A 135 -3.13 4.02 -2.46
CA TYR A 135 -2.08 3.48 -1.61
C TYR A 135 -1.68 2.10 -2.13
N TYR A 136 -0.39 1.92 -2.43
CA TYR A 136 0.19 0.72 -3.03
C TYR A 136 1.53 0.36 -2.39
N ASP A 137 2.03 -0.87 -2.59
CA ASP A 137 3.32 -1.34 -2.04
C ASP A 137 4.38 -1.67 -3.10
N TYR A 138 4.00 -1.99 -4.33
CA TYR A 138 4.92 -2.33 -5.41
C TYR A 138 5.15 -1.16 -6.40
N ASP A 139 6.39 -0.70 -6.56
CA ASP A 139 6.76 0.47 -7.36
C ASP A 139 6.22 0.47 -8.80
N GLY A 140 6.09 -0.70 -9.42
CA GLY A 140 5.59 -0.83 -10.77
C GLY A 140 4.20 -0.23 -10.99
N ILE A 141 3.36 -0.20 -9.96
CA ILE A 141 2.00 0.37 -10.04
C ILE A 141 2.06 1.85 -10.46
N GLU A 142 2.87 2.65 -9.79
CA GLU A 142 3.04 4.06 -10.15
C GLU A 142 3.89 4.24 -11.40
N LYS A 143 5.00 3.53 -11.47
CA LYS A 143 6.00 3.75 -12.51
C LYS A 143 5.54 3.39 -13.91
N TRP A 144 4.78 2.32 -14.08
CA TRP A 144 4.12 2.00 -15.35
C TRP A 144 2.97 2.95 -15.66
N ALA A 145 2.18 3.33 -14.65
CA ALA A 145 1.09 4.30 -14.81
C ALA A 145 1.60 5.63 -15.38
N ASN A 146 2.71 6.13 -14.86
CA ASN A 146 3.32 7.40 -15.26
C ASN A 146 4.20 7.30 -16.51
N GLY A 147 4.61 6.08 -16.91
CA GLY A 147 5.55 5.84 -18.02
C GLY A 147 7.02 5.96 -17.62
N ASP A 148 7.34 6.04 -16.31
CA ASP A 148 8.71 6.06 -15.80
C ASP A 148 9.44 4.74 -16.07
N TRP A 149 8.70 3.63 -16.05
CA TRP A 149 9.19 2.32 -16.46
C TRP A 149 8.62 1.95 -17.82
N LYS A 150 9.50 1.41 -18.68
CA LYS A 150 9.10 0.90 -19.98
C LYS A 150 8.17 -0.30 -19.82
N SER A 151 7.01 -0.21 -20.44
CA SER A 151 6.03 -1.30 -20.50
C SER A 151 6.38 -2.23 -21.67
N ASN A 152 6.90 -3.41 -21.36
CA ASN A 152 7.36 -4.39 -22.37
C ASN A 152 6.48 -5.63 -22.44
N LYS A 153 5.65 -5.88 -21.42
CA LYS A 153 4.71 -6.99 -21.37
C LYS A 153 3.31 -6.48 -21.67
N GLU A 154 2.50 -7.30 -22.29
CA GLU A 154 1.13 -6.95 -22.68
C GLU A 154 0.33 -6.40 -21.49
N GLU A 155 0.44 -7.02 -20.31
CA GLU A 155 -0.21 -6.58 -19.07
C GLU A 155 0.18 -5.14 -18.69
N THR A 156 1.47 -4.82 -18.74
CA THR A 156 1.97 -3.48 -18.36
C THR A 156 1.63 -2.44 -19.42
N ILE A 157 1.62 -2.81 -20.70
CA ILE A 157 1.17 -1.96 -21.81
C ILE A 157 -0.33 -1.64 -21.63
N ASN A 158 -1.16 -2.66 -21.41
CA ASN A 158 -2.60 -2.51 -21.21
C ASN A 158 -2.90 -1.66 -19.98
N TYR A 159 -2.18 -1.87 -18.89
CA TYR A 159 -2.30 -1.07 -17.67
C TYR A 159 -1.94 0.40 -17.92
N HIS A 160 -0.80 0.68 -18.54
CA HIS A 160 -0.42 2.04 -18.90
C HIS A 160 -1.49 2.72 -19.75
N ASN A 161 -1.95 2.07 -20.82
CA ASN A 161 -2.99 2.60 -21.71
C ASN A 161 -4.30 2.85 -20.97
N PHE A 162 -4.70 1.93 -20.06
CA PHE A 162 -5.86 2.12 -19.21
C PHE A 162 -5.74 3.40 -18.38
N ILE A 163 -4.60 3.60 -17.69
CA ILE A 163 -4.38 4.81 -16.88
C ILE A 163 -4.45 6.08 -17.75
N GLN A 164 -3.81 6.09 -18.93
CA GLN A 164 -3.88 7.25 -19.82
C GLN A 164 -5.33 7.56 -20.25
N ASN A 165 -6.13 6.53 -20.54
CA ASN A 165 -7.51 6.70 -20.98
C ASN A 165 -8.45 7.23 -19.88
N VAL A 166 -8.15 6.98 -18.60
CA VAL A 166 -9.00 7.43 -17.49
C VAL A 166 -8.59 8.80 -16.94
N LYS A 167 -7.41 9.32 -17.25
CA LYS A 167 -6.89 10.62 -16.76
C LYS A 167 -7.83 11.81 -17.03
N SER A 168 -8.65 11.75 -18.08
CA SER A 168 -9.66 12.79 -18.36
C SER A 168 -10.90 12.69 -17.46
N LYS A 169 -11.10 11.57 -16.76
CA LYS A 169 -12.30 11.29 -15.95
C LYS A 169 -12.03 11.40 -14.46
N ILE A 170 -10.79 11.11 -14.03
CA ILE A 170 -10.41 11.00 -12.63
C ILE A 170 -8.93 11.38 -12.43
N ASN A 171 -8.66 12.20 -11.41
CA ASN A 171 -7.30 12.52 -10.98
C ASN A 171 -6.81 11.44 -10.01
N ILE A 172 -5.64 10.90 -10.28
CA ILE A 172 -5.06 9.81 -9.50
C ILE A 172 -3.75 10.29 -8.89
N LYS A 173 -3.63 10.18 -7.57
CA LYS A 173 -2.37 10.35 -6.86
C LYS A 173 -1.94 9.01 -6.29
N PHE A 174 -0.78 8.54 -6.75
CA PHE A 174 -0.16 7.34 -6.24
C PHE A 174 0.63 7.64 -4.96
N ILE A 175 0.41 6.84 -3.90
CA ILE A 175 1.08 6.99 -2.61
C ILE A 175 1.66 5.63 -2.22
N LYS A 176 2.99 5.55 -2.26
CA LYS A 176 3.67 4.32 -1.86
C LYS A 176 3.60 4.12 -0.35
N ASN A 177 3.09 2.98 0.06
CA ASN A 177 3.13 2.54 1.45
C ASN A 177 4.52 1.99 1.78
N ASN A 178 5.26 2.70 2.62
CA ASN A 178 6.60 2.28 3.06
C ASN A 178 6.58 1.34 4.28
N LYS A 179 5.40 1.05 4.84
CA LYS A 179 5.23 0.16 6.01
C LYS A 179 3.89 -0.58 5.91
N ASP A 180 3.96 -1.89 6.05
CA ASP A 180 2.83 -2.84 6.01
C ASP A 180 1.83 -2.74 7.17
N SER A 181 1.73 -1.64 7.87
CA SER A 181 1.15 -1.58 9.20
C SER A 181 -0.13 -0.76 9.34
N SER A 182 -0.70 -0.20 8.26
CA SER A 182 -2.03 0.39 8.38
C SER A 182 -3.09 -0.71 8.41
N LYS A 183 -4.18 -0.48 9.18
CA LYS A 183 -5.30 -1.42 9.26
C LYS A 183 -5.92 -1.67 7.89
N GLU A 184 -5.98 -0.65 7.07
CA GLU A 184 -6.52 -0.70 5.72
C GLU A 184 -5.64 -1.57 4.80
N GLN A 185 -4.31 -1.46 4.94
CA GLN A 185 -3.39 -2.27 4.14
C GLN A 185 -3.43 -3.75 4.55
N ILE A 186 -3.58 -4.04 5.84
CA ILE A 186 -3.78 -5.42 6.32
C ILE A 186 -5.11 -5.96 5.80
N GLU A 187 -6.18 -5.18 5.91
CA GLU A 187 -7.51 -5.60 5.44
C GLU A 187 -7.50 -5.89 3.94
N VAL A 188 -6.92 -5.02 3.11
CA VAL A 188 -6.91 -5.23 1.67
C VAL A 188 -6.05 -6.43 1.24
N LYS A 189 -4.98 -6.74 1.98
CA LYS A 189 -4.20 -7.98 1.79
C LYS A 189 -5.03 -9.22 2.09
N ASN A 190 -5.80 -9.19 3.17
CA ASN A 190 -6.68 -10.30 3.53
C ASN A 190 -7.78 -10.51 2.48
N LEU A 191 -8.37 -9.44 1.94
CA LEU A 191 -9.33 -9.53 0.83
C LEU A 191 -8.72 -10.19 -0.42
N ALA A 192 -7.48 -9.84 -0.77
CA ALA A 192 -6.81 -10.45 -1.90
C ALA A 192 -6.54 -11.95 -1.69
N ARG A 193 -6.16 -12.36 -0.48
CA ARG A 193 -5.95 -13.77 -0.09
C ARG A 193 -7.25 -14.56 -0.03
N GLU A 194 -8.31 -13.97 0.52
CA GLU A 194 -9.65 -14.56 0.50
C GLU A 194 -10.07 -14.83 -0.94
N ALA A 195 -9.82 -13.87 -1.85
CA ALA A 195 -10.19 -13.99 -3.25
C ALA A 195 -9.47 -15.13 -4.00
N ASP A 196 -8.22 -15.44 -3.67
CA ASP A 196 -7.48 -16.55 -4.30
C ASP A 196 -7.57 -17.87 -3.54
N GLY A 197 -8.38 -17.94 -2.47
CA GLY A 197 -8.62 -19.14 -1.67
C GLY A 197 -7.47 -19.53 -0.74
N TYR A 198 -6.47 -18.66 -0.55
CA TYR A 198 -5.28 -18.99 0.24
C TYR A 198 -5.60 -19.27 1.71
N GLU A 199 -6.51 -18.52 2.31
CA GLU A 199 -6.92 -18.73 3.72
C GLU A 199 -7.73 -20.03 3.87
N ASN A 200 -8.61 -20.33 2.91
CA ASN A 200 -9.40 -21.58 2.91
C ASN A 200 -8.50 -22.81 2.84
N LEU A 201 -7.44 -22.77 2.02
CA LEU A 201 -6.49 -23.89 1.94
C LEU A 201 -5.73 -24.10 3.24
N LYS A 202 -5.37 -23.03 3.96
CA LYS A 202 -4.71 -23.14 5.28
C LYS A 202 -5.64 -23.75 6.33
N GLU A 203 -6.90 -23.36 6.35
CA GLU A 203 -7.89 -23.93 7.25
C GLU A 203 -8.08 -25.43 6.98
N GLU A 204 -8.16 -25.84 5.71
CA GLU A 204 -8.24 -27.25 5.32
C GLU A 204 -6.98 -28.03 5.72
N GLU A 205 -5.78 -27.49 5.49
CA GLU A 205 -4.51 -28.11 5.92
C GLU A 205 -4.42 -28.26 7.44
N GLU A 206 -4.90 -27.28 8.20
CA GLU A 206 -4.91 -27.32 9.66
C GLU A 206 -5.93 -28.35 10.18
N ILE A 207 -7.10 -28.43 9.57
CA ILE A 207 -8.12 -29.46 9.87
C ILE A 207 -7.56 -30.86 9.60
N ILE A 208 -6.94 -31.08 8.44
CA ILE A 208 -6.35 -32.37 8.08
C ILE A 208 -5.25 -32.73 9.08
N LYS A 209 -4.36 -31.81 9.43
CA LYS A 209 -3.29 -32.02 10.41
C LYS A 209 -3.82 -32.35 11.81
N ASN A 210 -4.88 -31.65 12.24
CA ASN A 210 -5.53 -31.91 13.52
C ASN A 210 -6.21 -33.30 13.55
N ASN A 211 -6.88 -33.69 12.46
CA ASN A 211 -7.50 -35.01 12.32
C ASN A 211 -6.44 -36.13 12.32
N TYR A 212 -5.29 -35.92 11.65
CA TYR A 212 -4.18 -36.86 11.65
C TYR A 212 -3.60 -37.07 13.05
N ASN A 213 -3.37 -35.98 13.79
CA ASN A 213 -2.87 -36.01 15.17
C ASN A 213 -3.86 -36.68 16.14
N LEU A 214 -5.17 -36.56 15.92
CA LEU A 214 -6.21 -37.25 16.69
C LEU A 214 -6.20 -38.75 16.39
N CYS A 215 -6.01 -39.13 15.15
CA CYS A 215 -5.93 -40.53 14.72
C CYS A 215 -4.69 -41.24 15.30
N GLU A 216 -3.52 -40.58 15.29
CA GLU A 216 -2.31 -41.12 15.92
C GLU A 216 -2.47 -41.30 17.45
N LYS A 217 -3.09 -40.33 18.14
CA LYS A 217 -3.35 -40.44 19.57
C LYS A 217 -4.29 -41.58 19.92
N SER A 218 -5.30 -41.85 19.10
CA SER A 218 -6.22 -42.99 19.30
C SER A 218 -5.51 -44.33 19.12
N ILE A 219 -4.66 -44.46 18.10
CA ILE A 219 -3.87 -45.65 17.85
C ILE A 219 -2.85 -45.95 18.95
N MET A 220 -2.25 -44.88 19.53
CA MET A 220 -1.33 -45.02 20.67
C MET A 220 -2.01 -45.45 21.96
N ASN A 221 -3.24 -44.96 22.20
CA ASN A 221 -4.02 -45.35 23.38
C ASN A 221 -4.51 -46.81 23.31
N GLU A 222 -4.79 -47.35 22.14
CA GLU A 222 -5.17 -48.76 21.97
C GLU A 222 -3.98 -49.74 22.17
N LYS A 223 -2.73 -49.27 21.99
CA LYS A 223 -1.53 -50.08 22.22
C LYS A 223 -1.10 -50.19 23.72
N HIS A 224 -1.74 -49.46 24.61
CA HIS A 224 -1.47 -49.47 26.06
C HIS A 224 -2.52 -50.28 26.86
N ILE A 225 -3.43 -51.04 26.18
CA ILE A 225 -4.48 -51.87 26.81
C ILE A 225 -4.23 -53.37 26.53
N ILE A 226 -2.98 -53.78 26.29
CA ILE A 226 -2.61 -55.19 26.24
C ILE A 226 -1.53 -55.48 27.30
#